data_56e9abf00b0ba5224260fd1ed257e70e
#
_entry.id   56e9abf00b0ba5224260fd1ed257e70e
#
_cell.length_a   1.000
_cell.length_b   1.000
_cell.length_c   1.000
_cell.angle_alpha   90.00
_cell.angle_beta   90.00
_cell.angle_gamma   90.00
#
_symmetry.space_group_name_H-M   'P 1'
#
loop_
_entity.id
_entity.type
_entity.pdbx_description
1 polymer ?
#
loop_
_entity_poly.entity_id
_entity_poly.type
_entity_poly.pdbx_seq_one_letter_code
_entity_poly.pdbx_strand_id
1 'polypeptide(L)'
;MADRKVIAVVGATGAQGGGLVRAILADPAGGFAARAITRDVNSDKARALARAGAEVVAADVDDAASLARALSGAYGAYFVTFFWAHFSPEKEMAEARNMANAAKAAGVQHVIWSSLEDTRKFVPLSDPRMPTLQGKYKVPHFDAKGEADRYFTEAGVPTTFLYPSFYWENLIHFGAGPKRGPDGVLYFTLCTGDAKMAGVASEDIGRVAYGIFKAGHTWVGQTVGVAGEQLTGGQMAAAMTRALGREVRFNSVTPDAYRAFGFPGADELGNMFQFYRDFERDFCAAR
;
A
#
# COMPACT_ATOMS: atom_id res chain seq x y z
N MET A 1 7.47 19.40 -29.06
CA MET A 1 7.71 18.45 -27.95
C MET A 1 6.62 17.40 -28.06
N ALA A 2 6.98 16.10 -28.06
CA ALA A 2 5.95 15.05 -28.09
C ALA A 2 5.02 15.22 -26.88
N ASP A 3 3.73 15.06 -27.11
CA ASP A 3 2.71 15.21 -26.06
C ASP A 3 2.87 14.06 -25.05
N ARG A 4 3.34 14.37 -23.84
CA ARG A 4 3.61 13.36 -22.80
C ARG A 4 2.29 12.82 -22.26
N LYS A 5 2.21 11.50 -22.09
CA LYS A 5 1.07 10.82 -21.48
C LYS A 5 0.95 11.19 -20.01
N VAL A 6 -0.16 11.74 -19.59
CA VAL A 6 -0.40 12.13 -18.19
C VAL A 6 -0.72 10.90 -17.35
N ILE A 7 0.00 10.71 -16.25
CA ILE A 7 -0.32 9.75 -15.19
C ILE A 7 -0.88 10.52 -13.99
N ALA A 8 -2.13 10.29 -13.69
CA ALA A 8 -2.82 10.86 -12.53
C ALA A 8 -2.57 9.98 -11.29
N VAL A 9 -2.05 10.56 -10.22
CA VAL A 9 -1.61 9.82 -9.03
C VAL A 9 -2.42 10.26 -7.82
N VAL A 10 -3.36 9.43 -7.38
CA VAL A 10 -4.05 9.59 -6.09
C VAL A 10 -3.10 9.19 -4.95
N GLY A 11 -3.14 9.93 -3.85
CA GLY A 11 -2.19 9.72 -2.76
C GLY A 11 -0.77 10.20 -3.07
N ALA A 12 -0.60 11.15 -3.99
CA ALA A 12 0.68 11.65 -4.47
C ALA A 12 1.59 12.23 -3.38
N THR A 13 1.04 12.73 -2.27
CA THR A 13 1.80 13.23 -1.11
C THR A 13 2.15 12.13 -0.09
N GLY A 14 1.67 10.90 -0.32
CA GLY A 14 1.92 9.73 0.50
C GLY A 14 3.15 8.93 0.06
N ALA A 15 3.35 7.78 0.73
CA ALA A 15 4.53 6.94 0.54
C ALA A 15 4.62 6.36 -0.88
N GLN A 16 3.60 5.64 -1.32
CA GLN A 16 3.57 4.98 -2.64
C GLN A 16 3.46 6.00 -3.78
N GLY A 17 2.40 6.83 -3.76
CA GLY A 17 2.14 7.79 -4.84
C GLY A 17 3.25 8.83 -5.00
N GLY A 18 3.86 9.28 -3.90
CA GLY A 18 5.02 10.17 -3.95
C GLY A 18 6.22 9.53 -4.64
N GLY A 19 6.48 8.25 -4.40
CA GLY A 19 7.51 7.48 -5.09
C GLY A 19 7.27 7.44 -6.61
N LEU A 20 6.02 7.18 -7.03
CA LEU A 20 5.67 7.18 -8.45
C LEU A 20 5.85 8.56 -9.10
N VAL A 21 5.37 9.64 -8.46
CA VAL A 21 5.56 11.01 -8.99
C VAL A 21 7.04 11.31 -9.17
N ARG A 22 7.88 11.00 -8.17
CA ARG A 22 9.34 11.21 -8.27
C ARG A 22 9.97 10.36 -9.37
N ALA A 23 9.55 9.09 -9.53
CA ALA A 23 10.06 8.22 -10.59
C ALA A 23 9.73 8.77 -11.99
N ILE A 24 8.53 9.29 -12.21
CA ILE A 24 8.14 9.94 -13.48
C ILE A 24 9.00 11.19 -13.74
N LEU A 25 9.16 12.05 -12.72
CA LEU A 25 9.90 13.31 -12.85
C LEU A 25 11.41 13.08 -13.06
N ALA A 26 11.96 11.99 -12.55
CA ALA A 26 13.35 11.60 -12.72
C ALA A 26 13.67 11.09 -14.14
N ASP A 27 12.66 10.75 -14.96
CA ASP A 27 12.84 10.28 -16.35
C ASP A 27 12.11 11.21 -17.34
N PRO A 28 12.66 12.40 -17.63
CA PRO A 28 12.02 13.38 -18.53
C PRO A 28 11.90 12.87 -19.97
N ALA A 29 12.66 11.85 -20.36
CA ALA A 29 12.60 11.20 -21.67
C ALA A 29 11.62 10.02 -21.70
N GLY A 30 11.05 9.61 -20.57
CA GLY A 30 10.19 8.45 -20.43
C GLY A 30 8.79 8.58 -21.07
N GLY A 31 8.46 9.76 -21.62
CA GLY A 31 7.20 9.97 -22.35
C GLY A 31 5.99 10.21 -21.45
N PHE A 32 6.17 10.35 -20.11
CA PHE A 32 5.11 10.58 -19.17
C PHE A 32 5.23 11.94 -18.46
N ALA A 33 4.09 12.45 -17.99
CA ALA A 33 3.98 13.60 -17.09
C ALA A 33 3.18 13.20 -15.85
N ALA A 34 3.58 13.70 -14.68
CA ALA A 34 2.90 13.41 -13.43
C ALA A 34 1.85 14.47 -13.11
N ARG A 35 0.60 14.04 -12.88
CA ARG A 35 -0.44 14.82 -12.24
C ARG A 35 -0.65 14.30 -10.82
N ALA A 36 -0.18 15.06 -9.84
CA ALA A 36 -0.27 14.75 -8.42
C ALA A 36 -1.63 15.17 -7.87
N ILE A 37 -2.45 14.21 -7.47
CA ILE A 37 -3.79 14.45 -6.90
C ILE A 37 -3.68 14.46 -5.38
N THR A 38 -4.18 15.53 -4.75
CA THR A 38 -4.20 15.70 -3.30
C THR A 38 -5.43 16.50 -2.85
N ARG A 39 -5.87 16.31 -1.61
CA ARG A 39 -6.95 17.13 -1.03
C ARG A 39 -6.51 18.56 -0.73
N ASP A 40 -5.24 18.75 -0.36
CA ASP A 40 -4.66 20.06 -0.04
C ASP A 40 -3.44 20.35 -0.95
N VAL A 41 -3.67 21.18 -1.96
CA VAL A 41 -2.64 21.66 -2.90
C VAL A 41 -1.65 22.63 -2.26
N ASN A 42 -1.99 23.18 -1.10
CA ASN A 42 -1.18 24.15 -0.38
C ASN A 42 -0.27 23.52 0.69
N SER A 43 -0.37 22.20 0.90
CA SER A 43 0.54 21.51 1.82
C SER A 43 1.99 21.59 1.34
N ASP A 44 2.95 21.53 2.27
CA ASP A 44 4.38 21.60 1.94
C ASP A 44 4.79 20.48 0.96
N LYS A 45 4.23 19.29 1.15
CA LYS A 45 4.46 18.14 0.25
C LYS A 45 3.93 18.40 -1.16
N ALA A 46 2.71 18.94 -1.28
CA ALA A 46 2.12 19.28 -2.58
C ALA A 46 2.93 20.37 -3.30
N ARG A 47 3.29 21.43 -2.58
CA ARG A 47 4.16 22.49 -3.12
C ARG A 47 5.54 21.96 -3.54
N ALA A 48 6.10 21.00 -2.81
CA ALA A 48 7.37 20.37 -3.19
C ALA A 48 7.24 19.61 -4.51
N LEU A 49 6.14 18.86 -4.73
CA LEU A 49 5.87 18.17 -5.99
C LEU A 49 5.68 19.14 -7.16
N ALA A 50 4.98 20.25 -6.93
CA ALA A 50 4.82 21.31 -7.95
C ALA A 50 6.17 21.94 -8.34
N ARG A 51 7.02 22.26 -7.36
CA ARG A 51 8.39 22.77 -7.63
C ARG A 51 9.27 21.76 -8.38
N ALA A 52 9.03 20.48 -8.16
CA ALA A 52 9.73 19.42 -8.87
C ALA A 52 9.23 19.20 -10.32
N GLY A 53 8.12 19.84 -10.73
CA GLY A 53 7.59 19.81 -12.09
C GLY A 53 6.33 18.96 -12.28
N ALA A 54 5.69 18.48 -11.20
CA ALA A 54 4.40 17.82 -11.30
C ALA A 54 3.25 18.84 -11.45
N GLU A 55 2.24 18.52 -12.24
CA GLU A 55 0.94 19.20 -12.18
C GLU A 55 0.25 18.80 -10.87
N VAL A 56 -0.10 19.75 -10.02
CA VAL A 56 -0.78 19.46 -8.75
C VAL A 56 -2.25 19.87 -8.83
N VAL A 57 -3.15 18.93 -8.58
CA VAL A 57 -4.59 19.10 -8.72
C VAL A 57 -5.30 18.70 -7.43
N ALA A 58 -6.30 19.51 -7.04
CA ALA A 58 -7.15 19.21 -5.89
C ALA A 58 -8.26 18.21 -6.28
N ALA A 59 -8.34 17.10 -5.55
CA ALA A 59 -9.51 16.23 -5.57
C ALA A 59 -9.61 15.39 -4.28
N ASP A 60 -10.83 14.99 -3.99
CA ASP A 60 -11.15 14.08 -2.89
C ASP A 60 -11.75 12.79 -3.46
N VAL A 61 -11.33 11.64 -2.96
CA VAL A 61 -11.85 10.33 -3.37
C VAL A 61 -13.32 10.12 -2.97
N ASP A 62 -13.81 10.90 -2.02
CA ASP A 62 -15.24 10.95 -1.65
C ASP A 62 -16.08 11.86 -2.58
N ASP A 63 -15.43 12.71 -3.38
CA ASP A 63 -16.11 13.62 -4.34
C ASP A 63 -15.90 13.17 -5.79
N ALA A 64 -16.87 12.43 -6.32
CA ALA A 64 -16.84 11.91 -7.69
C ALA A 64 -16.64 13.00 -8.75
N ALA A 65 -17.19 14.22 -8.54
CA ALA A 65 -17.04 15.31 -9.49
C ALA A 65 -15.61 15.86 -9.50
N SER A 66 -14.97 15.96 -8.33
CA SER A 66 -13.57 16.38 -8.24
C SER A 66 -12.63 15.35 -8.87
N LEU A 67 -12.88 14.05 -8.65
CA LEU A 67 -12.14 12.96 -9.28
C LEU A 67 -12.26 13.00 -10.81
N ALA A 68 -13.48 13.18 -11.34
CA ALA A 68 -13.72 13.25 -12.77
C ALA A 68 -12.91 14.39 -13.42
N ARG A 69 -12.88 15.55 -12.78
CA ARG A 69 -12.06 16.69 -13.26
C ARG A 69 -10.56 16.37 -13.20
N ALA A 70 -10.12 15.80 -12.11
CA ALA A 70 -8.70 15.48 -11.89
C ALA A 70 -8.18 14.39 -12.85
N LEU A 71 -9.04 13.46 -13.30
CA LEU A 71 -8.70 12.40 -14.24
C LEU A 71 -8.89 12.80 -15.71
N SER A 72 -9.49 13.96 -16.00
CA SER A 72 -9.73 14.39 -17.38
C SER A 72 -8.42 14.47 -18.19
N GLY A 73 -8.39 13.78 -19.34
CA GLY A 73 -7.23 13.72 -20.23
C GLY A 73 -6.05 12.89 -19.69
N ALA A 74 -6.20 12.19 -18.58
CA ALA A 74 -5.16 11.29 -18.11
C ALA A 74 -5.12 10.02 -18.97
N TYR A 75 -3.92 9.62 -19.39
CA TYR A 75 -3.67 8.33 -20.03
C TYR A 75 -3.75 7.19 -19.00
N GLY A 76 -3.13 7.36 -17.85
CA GLY A 76 -3.09 6.38 -16.79
C GLY A 76 -3.41 6.97 -15.43
N ALA A 77 -3.78 6.10 -14.50
CA ALA A 77 -4.03 6.50 -13.12
C ALA A 77 -3.44 5.49 -12.13
N TYR A 78 -2.85 6.01 -11.05
CA TYR A 78 -2.44 5.22 -9.90
C TYR A 78 -3.37 5.52 -8.73
N PHE A 79 -3.97 4.47 -8.17
CA PHE A 79 -4.94 4.59 -7.09
C PHE A 79 -4.49 3.84 -5.84
N VAL A 80 -4.57 4.51 -4.71
CA VAL A 80 -4.35 3.96 -3.39
C VAL A 80 -5.27 4.64 -2.39
N THR A 81 -5.89 3.86 -1.51
CA THR A 81 -6.69 4.32 -0.38
C THR A 81 -5.87 4.28 0.90
N PHE A 82 -6.33 4.96 1.94
CA PHE A 82 -5.64 5.01 3.23
C PHE A 82 -6.56 4.57 4.37
N PHE A 83 -6.71 3.26 4.53
CA PHE A 83 -7.55 2.60 5.53
C PHE A 83 -7.37 3.16 6.95
N TRP A 84 -6.14 3.42 7.35
CA TRP A 84 -5.78 3.88 8.70
C TRP A 84 -6.29 5.28 9.06
N ALA A 85 -6.86 6.03 8.11
CA ALA A 85 -7.51 7.30 8.37
C ALA A 85 -8.92 7.14 8.97
N HIS A 86 -9.57 5.99 8.74
CA HIS A 86 -10.97 5.79 9.11
C HIS A 86 -11.28 4.41 9.71
N PHE A 87 -10.41 3.41 9.55
CA PHE A 87 -10.58 2.03 10.04
C PHE A 87 -11.87 1.34 9.55
N SER A 88 -12.41 1.76 8.41
CA SER A 88 -13.68 1.25 7.87
C SER A 88 -13.46 0.56 6.52
N PRO A 89 -13.63 -0.78 6.46
CA PRO A 89 -13.63 -1.52 5.20
C PRO A 89 -14.66 -1.01 4.19
N GLU A 90 -15.84 -0.63 4.67
CA GLU A 90 -16.92 -0.12 3.82
C GLU A 90 -16.51 1.20 3.14
N LYS A 91 -15.85 2.09 3.89
CA LYS A 91 -15.34 3.36 3.34
C LYS A 91 -14.22 3.11 2.35
N GLU A 92 -13.28 2.23 2.68
CA GLU A 92 -12.20 1.79 1.78
C GLU A 92 -12.75 1.31 0.43
N MET A 93 -13.78 0.45 0.48
CA MET A 93 -14.46 -0.05 -0.72
C MET A 93 -15.24 1.04 -1.46
N ALA A 94 -15.87 1.97 -0.76
CA ALA A 94 -16.58 3.09 -1.40
C ALA A 94 -15.63 4.01 -2.14
N GLU A 95 -14.49 4.36 -1.55
CA GLU A 95 -13.43 5.15 -2.18
C GLU A 95 -12.88 4.46 -3.44
N ALA A 96 -12.62 3.16 -3.37
CA ALA A 96 -12.17 2.37 -4.52
C ALA A 96 -13.20 2.36 -5.65
N ARG A 97 -14.48 2.19 -5.33
CA ARG A 97 -15.58 2.26 -6.31
C ARG A 97 -15.66 3.61 -6.98
N ASN A 98 -15.53 4.71 -6.21
CA ASN A 98 -15.54 6.05 -6.77
C ASN A 98 -14.40 6.25 -7.78
N MET A 99 -13.19 5.78 -7.43
CA MET A 99 -12.01 5.85 -8.31
C MET A 99 -12.19 5.01 -9.58
N ALA A 100 -12.73 3.78 -9.47
CA ALA A 100 -13.01 2.94 -10.64
C ALA A 100 -14.02 3.59 -11.59
N ASN A 101 -15.12 4.11 -11.05
CA ASN A 101 -16.15 4.80 -11.85
C ASN A 101 -15.61 6.07 -12.52
N ALA A 102 -14.82 6.87 -11.80
CA ALA A 102 -14.21 8.08 -12.33
C ALA A 102 -13.19 7.77 -13.44
N ALA A 103 -12.37 6.72 -13.27
CA ALA A 103 -11.43 6.26 -14.29
C ALA A 103 -12.17 5.79 -15.56
N LYS A 104 -13.28 5.05 -15.40
CA LYS A 104 -14.13 4.63 -16.52
C LYS A 104 -14.70 5.82 -17.27
N ALA A 105 -15.29 6.77 -16.54
CA ALA A 105 -15.90 7.96 -17.13
C ALA A 105 -14.87 8.85 -17.84
N ALA A 106 -13.65 8.94 -17.34
CA ALA A 106 -12.55 9.69 -17.95
C ALA A 106 -11.85 8.96 -19.11
N GLY A 107 -12.21 7.70 -19.39
CA GLY A 107 -11.59 6.91 -20.46
C GLY A 107 -10.12 6.57 -20.18
N VAL A 108 -9.73 6.43 -18.91
CA VAL A 108 -8.36 6.08 -18.52
C VAL A 108 -7.95 4.74 -19.14
N GLN A 109 -6.80 4.72 -19.81
CA GLN A 109 -6.33 3.59 -20.63
C GLN A 109 -5.56 2.53 -19.81
N HIS A 110 -5.05 2.89 -18.63
CA HIS A 110 -4.35 1.98 -17.74
C HIS A 110 -4.45 2.47 -16.29
N VAL A 111 -5.07 1.69 -15.44
CA VAL A 111 -5.10 1.92 -13.99
C VAL A 111 -4.13 0.97 -13.31
N ILE A 112 -3.38 1.46 -12.33
CA ILE A 112 -2.71 0.62 -11.33
C ILE A 112 -3.46 0.84 -10.01
N TRP A 113 -4.09 -0.21 -9.51
CA TRP A 113 -4.77 -0.24 -8.23
C TRP A 113 -3.89 -0.91 -7.17
N SER A 114 -3.50 -0.17 -6.13
CA SER A 114 -2.75 -0.69 -5.00
C SER A 114 -3.68 -1.47 -4.07
N SER A 115 -3.67 -2.78 -4.25
CA SER A 115 -4.52 -3.75 -3.59
C SER A 115 -3.75 -4.65 -2.62
N LEU A 116 -4.43 -5.64 -2.07
CA LEU A 116 -3.89 -6.70 -1.21
C LEU A 116 -4.76 -7.95 -1.38
N GLU A 117 -4.33 -9.07 -0.80
CA GLU A 117 -5.11 -10.32 -0.81
C GLU A 117 -6.38 -10.20 0.04
N ASP A 118 -7.48 -10.76 -0.41
CA ASP A 118 -8.60 -11.08 0.45
C ASP A 118 -8.24 -12.30 1.30
N THR A 119 -7.86 -12.06 2.56
CA THR A 119 -7.36 -13.10 3.47
C THR A 119 -8.41 -14.14 3.84
N ARG A 120 -9.71 -13.85 3.63
CA ARG A 120 -10.81 -14.79 3.83
C ARG A 120 -10.78 -15.98 2.86
N LYS A 121 -10.06 -15.85 1.74
CA LYS A 121 -9.78 -16.95 0.81
C LYS A 121 -8.80 -17.97 1.36
N PHE A 122 -7.98 -17.59 2.34
CA PHE A 122 -7.00 -18.42 3.04
C PHE A 122 -7.51 -18.86 4.41
N VAL A 123 -8.16 -17.95 5.12
CA VAL A 123 -8.71 -18.16 6.46
C VAL A 123 -10.20 -17.85 6.42
N PRO A 124 -11.07 -18.84 6.12
CA PRO A 124 -12.51 -18.63 6.12
C PRO A 124 -13.03 -18.05 7.45
N LEU A 125 -14.15 -17.34 7.42
CA LEU A 125 -14.72 -16.73 8.63
C LEU A 125 -15.01 -17.74 9.73
N SER A 126 -15.31 -18.99 9.36
CA SER A 126 -15.55 -20.10 10.31
C SER A 126 -14.26 -20.66 10.92
N ASP A 127 -13.10 -20.29 10.45
CA ASP A 127 -11.82 -20.79 10.98
C ASP A 127 -11.48 -20.08 12.31
N PRO A 128 -11.45 -20.82 13.45
CA PRO A 128 -11.23 -20.24 14.77
C PRO A 128 -9.78 -19.86 15.06
N ARG A 129 -8.82 -20.25 14.19
CA ARG A 129 -7.39 -19.95 14.39
C ARG A 129 -7.08 -18.46 14.38
N MET A 130 -7.90 -17.68 13.68
CA MET A 130 -7.79 -16.23 13.61
C MET A 130 -9.17 -15.61 13.94
N PRO A 131 -9.26 -14.69 14.90
CA PRO A 131 -10.53 -14.04 15.22
C PRO A 131 -11.09 -13.28 14.03
N THR A 132 -12.42 -13.29 13.91
CA THR A 132 -13.13 -12.47 12.92
C THR A 132 -13.32 -11.08 13.50
N LEU A 133 -12.84 -10.06 12.78
CA LEU A 133 -12.94 -8.66 13.16
C LEU A 133 -14.14 -8.01 12.45
N GLN A 134 -14.77 -7.03 13.11
CA GLN A 134 -15.92 -6.29 12.59
C GLN A 134 -17.03 -7.21 12.01
N GLY A 135 -17.16 -8.42 12.55
CA GLY A 135 -18.17 -9.41 12.19
C GLY A 135 -17.99 -10.14 10.86
N LYS A 136 -17.10 -9.69 9.96
CA LYS A 136 -16.99 -10.23 8.59
C LYS A 136 -15.61 -10.14 7.92
N TYR A 137 -14.57 -9.78 8.67
CA TYR A 137 -13.21 -9.67 8.14
C TYR A 137 -12.22 -10.48 8.98
N LYS A 138 -11.18 -11.00 8.34
CA LYS A 138 -10.02 -11.59 9.02
C LYS A 138 -8.92 -10.55 9.18
N VAL A 139 -8.55 -9.87 8.12
CA VAL A 139 -7.66 -8.70 8.13
C VAL A 139 -8.37 -7.56 7.38
N PRO A 140 -9.13 -6.71 8.09
CA PRO A 140 -10.03 -5.71 7.48
C PRO A 140 -9.44 -4.90 6.34
N HIS A 141 -8.22 -4.32 6.49
CA HIS A 141 -7.61 -3.53 5.41
C HIS A 141 -7.15 -4.35 4.20
N PHE A 142 -6.81 -5.62 4.39
CA PHE A 142 -6.51 -6.55 3.30
C PHE A 142 -7.79 -6.96 2.57
N ASP A 143 -8.75 -7.44 3.35
CA ASP A 143 -10.00 -7.99 2.83
C ASP A 143 -10.80 -6.94 2.04
N ALA A 144 -10.82 -5.68 2.54
CA ALA A 144 -11.49 -4.58 1.86
C ALA A 144 -10.84 -4.23 0.52
N LYS A 145 -9.50 -4.19 0.46
CA LYS A 145 -8.78 -3.92 -0.78
C LYS A 145 -8.94 -5.07 -1.78
N GLY A 146 -8.79 -6.32 -1.34
CA GLY A 146 -8.97 -7.49 -2.19
C GLY A 146 -10.40 -7.65 -2.69
N GLU A 147 -11.41 -7.30 -1.88
CA GLU A 147 -12.80 -7.26 -2.32
C GLU A 147 -13.06 -6.12 -3.31
N ALA A 148 -12.39 -4.98 -3.15
CA ALA A 148 -12.54 -3.83 -4.02
C ALA A 148 -11.98 -4.03 -5.44
N ASP A 149 -11.14 -5.01 -5.68
CA ASP A 149 -10.62 -5.38 -7.02
C ASP A 149 -11.74 -5.56 -8.03
N ARG A 150 -12.89 -6.10 -7.58
CA ARG A 150 -14.08 -6.30 -8.42
C ARG A 150 -14.62 -5.01 -9.02
N TYR A 151 -14.53 -3.86 -8.35
CA TYR A 151 -15.08 -2.61 -8.88
C TYR A 151 -14.38 -2.16 -10.15
N PHE A 152 -13.07 -2.38 -10.25
CA PHE A 152 -12.29 -2.08 -11.46
C PHE A 152 -12.63 -3.06 -12.58
N THR A 153 -12.78 -4.34 -12.25
CA THR A 153 -13.15 -5.38 -13.21
C THR A 153 -14.57 -5.19 -13.74
N GLU A 154 -15.55 -4.98 -12.86
CA GLU A 154 -16.96 -4.75 -13.21
C GLU A 154 -17.15 -3.47 -14.02
N ALA A 155 -16.40 -2.41 -13.71
CA ALA A 155 -16.39 -1.19 -14.49
C ALA A 155 -15.73 -1.37 -15.88
N GLY A 156 -15.02 -2.47 -16.11
CA GLY A 156 -14.28 -2.72 -17.36
C GLY A 156 -13.14 -1.73 -17.58
N VAL A 157 -12.48 -1.29 -16.51
CA VAL A 157 -11.33 -0.41 -16.57
C VAL A 157 -10.07 -1.27 -16.75
N PRO A 158 -9.18 -0.97 -17.74
CA PRO A 158 -7.93 -1.69 -17.91
C PRO A 158 -7.04 -1.52 -16.69
N THR A 159 -6.95 -2.54 -15.82
CA THR A 159 -6.34 -2.44 -14.48
C THR A 159 -5.25 -3.46 -14.28
N THR A 160 -4.12 -3.02 -13.70
CA THR A 160 -3.11 -3.86 -13.06
C THR A 160 -3.30 -3.80 -11.56
N PHE A 161 -3.37 -4.94 -10.90
CA PHE A 161 -3.51 -5.06 -9.45
C PHE A 161 -2.12 -5.14 -8.81
N LEU A 162 -1.70 -4.09 -8.12
CA LEU A 162 -0.39 -4.02 -7.49
C LEU A 162 -0.52 -4.43 -6.01
N TYR A 163 0.21 -5.49 -5.61
CA TYR A 163 0.19 -6.04 -4.26
C TYR A 163 1.51 -5.72 -3.54
N PRO A 164 1.62 -4.58 -2.86
CA PRO A 164 2.80 -4.25 -2.07
C PRO A 164 2.91 -5.17 -0.85
N SER A 165 4.12 -5.28 -0.33
CA SER A 165 4.42 -5.93 0.94
C SER A 165 4.51 -4.93 2.08
N PHE A 166 4.94 -5.37 3.27
CA PHE A 166 5.12 -4.51 4.44
C PHE A 166 6.14 -3.39 4.16
N TYR A 167 5.83 -2.14 4.57
CA TYR A 167 6.76 -1.02 4.34
C TYR A 167 7.82 -0.98 5.43
N TRP A 168 9.10 -0.96 5.05
CA TRP A 168 10.19 -0.83 6.00
C TRP A 168 10.12 0.49 6.79
N GLU A 169 9.56 1.53 6.21
CA GLU A 169 9.34 2.82 6.87
C GLU A 169 8.37 2.76 8.05
N ASN A 170 7.51 1.74 8.13
CA ASN A 170 6.65 1.52 9.30
C ASN A 170 7.48 1.28 10.58
N LEU A 171 8.69 0.73 10.44
CA LEU A 171 9.64 0.55 11.54
C LEU A 171 10.18 1.89 12.08
N ILE A 172 10.06 2.96 11.30
CA ILE A 172 10.56 4.30 11.65
C ILE A 172 9.41 5.21 12.08
N HIS A 173 8.33 5.27 11.30
CA HIS A 173 7.32 6.32 11.41
C HIS A 173 6.05 5.91 12.18
N PHE A 174 5.70 4.62 12.20
CA PHE A 174 4.44 4.15 12.77
C PHE A 174 4.61 3.39 14.09
N GLY A 175 5.73 3.57 14.77
CA GLY A 175 5.95 2.99 16.10
C GLY A 175 6.17 1.47 16.12
N ALA A 176 6.30 0.83 14.95
CA ALA A 176 6.60 -0.60 14.84
C ALA A 176 8.09 -0.92 15.05
N GLY A 177 8.94 0.10 15.20
CA GLY A 177 10.37 -0.07 15.45
C GLY A 177 10.71 -0.55 16.85
N PRO A 178 12.01 -0.82 17.11
CA PRO A 178 12.44 -1.37 18.38
C PRO A 178 12.23 -0.41 19.55
N LYS A 179 11.77 -0.94 20.67
CA LYS A 179 11.52 -0.18 21.91
C LYS A 179 12.45 -0.63 23.02
N ARG A 180 12.83 0.32 23.89
CA ARG A 180 13.71 0.03 25.02
C ARG A 180 12.96 -0.76 26.09
N GLY A 181 13.50 -1.91 26.47
CA GLY A 181 13.05 -2.70 27.62
C GLY A 181 13.57 -2.16 28.95
N PRO A 182 13.08 -2.70 30.07
CA PRO A 182 13.50 -2.30 31.42
C PRO A 182 14.97 -2.58 31.70
N ASP A 183 15.57 -3.53 31.00
CA ASP A 183 17.01 -3.86 31.03
C ASP A 183 17.88 -2.93 30.18
N GLY A 184 17.27 -1.95 29.50
CA GLY A 184 17.97 -1.02 28.61
C GLY A 184 18.24 -1.53 27.19
N VAL A 185 17.96 -2.80 26.90
CA VAL A 185 18.08 -3.42 25.58
C VAL A 185 16.93 -2.97 24.67
N LEU A 186 17.18 -2.88 23.36
CA LEU A 186 16.14 -2.60 22.38
C LEU A 186 15.48 -3.91 21.95
N TYR A 187 14.16 -3.95 22.02
CA TYR A 187 13.35 -5.10 21.59
C TYR A 187 12.50 -4.75 20.38
N PHE A 188 12.64 -5.54 19.32
CA PHE A 188 11.77 -5.53 18.15
C PHE A 188 10.72 -6.64 18.28
N THR A 189 9.46 -6.29 18.42
CA THR A 189 8.39 -7.23 18.78
C THR A 189 7.41 -7.44 17.63
N LEU A 190 7.29 -8.69 17.18
CA LEU A 190 6.26 -9.14 16.21
C LEU A 190 5.71 -10.51 16.66
N CYS A 191 4.62 -10.94 16.04
CA CYS A 191 4.04 -12.27 16.25
C CYS A 191 4.19 -13.21 15.03
N THR A 192 5.27 -13.02 14.27
CA THR A 192 5.58 -13.82 13.07
C THR A 192 6.37 -15.10 13.38
N GLY A 193 6.86 -15.29 14.62
CA GLY A 193 7.76 -16.39 14.93
C GLY A 193 9.01 -16.36 14.06
N ASP A 194 9.38 -17.51 13.49
CA ASP A 194 10.51 -17.67 12.58
C ASP A 194 10.12 -17.52 11.10
N ALA A 195 8.84 -17.21 10.81
CA ALA A 195 8.40 -17.02 9.45
C ALA A 195 9.01 -15.75 8.82
N LYS A 196 9.29 -15.84 7.54
CA LYS A 196 9.72 -14.68 6.75
C LYS A 196 8.55 -13.77 6.44
N MET A 197 8.80 -12.51 6.46
CA MET A 197 7.88 -11.46 6.04
C MET A 197 8.47 -10.74 4.85
N ALA A 198 7.68 -10.65 3.78
CA ALA A 198 8.03 -9.82 2.63
C ALA A 198 7.89 -8.34 3.01
N GLY A 199 8.88 -7.54 2.67
CA GLY A 199 8.86 -6.10 2.90
C GLY A 199 9.56 -5.33 1.79
N VAL A 200 9.25 -4.04 1.70
CA VAL A 200 9.71 -3.17 0.61
C VAL A 200 9.92 -1.74 1.13
N ALA A 201 10.88 -1.02 0.57
CA ALA A 201 10.94 0.43 0.71
C ALA A 201 9.77 1.04 -0.07
N SER A 202 8.97 1.89 0.57
CA SER A 202 7.74 2.44 -0.04
C SER A 202 8.01 3.24 -1.32
N GLU A 203 9.19 3.84 -1.46
CA GLU A 203 9.66 4.51 -2.67
C GLU A 203 9.72 3.55 -3.88
N ASP A 204 10.13 2.29 -3.65
CA ASP A 204 10.29 1.30 -4.71
C ASP A 204 8.94 0.81 -5.26
N ILE A 205 7.87 0.88 -4.48
CA ILE A 205 6.52 0.62 -4.98
C ILE A 205 6.19 1.58 -6.12
N GLY A 206 6.53 2.86 -5.96
CA GLY A 206 6.34 3.88 -7.00
C GLY A 206 7.21 3.62 -8.24
N ARG A 207 8.45 3.17 -8.05
CA ARG A 207 9.36 2.80 -9.17
C ARG A 207 8.83 1.60 -9.95
N VAL A 208 8.32 0.57 -9.26
CA VAL A 208 7.68 -0.59 -9.90
C VAL A 208 6.44 -0.15 -10.67
N ALA A 209 5.57 0.66 -10.08
CA ALA A 209 4.39 1.21 -10.75
C ALA A 209 4.78 1.99 -12.02
N TYR A 210 5.86 2.78 -11.97
CA TYR A 210 6.40 3.46 -13.14
C TYR A 210 6.87 2.48 -14.23
N GLY A 211 7.57 1.41 -13.85
CA GLY A 211 7.98 0.34 -14.77
C GLY A 211 6.76 -0.34 -15.44
N ILE A 212 5.67 -0.55 -14.71
CA ILE A 212 4.42 -1.10 -15.24
C ILE A 212 3.82 -0.15 -16.30
N PHE A 213 3.75 1.16 -16.04
CA PHE A 213 3.27 2.12 -17.03
C PHE A 213 4.16 2.16 -18.28
N LYS A 214 5.48 2.05 -18.13
CA LYS A 214 6.43 1.97 -19.26
C LYS A 214 6.24 0.72 -20.11
N ALA A 215 5.88 -0.41 -19.49
CA ALA A 215 5.58 -1.66 -20.19
C ALA A 215 4.22 -1.64 -20.92
N GLY A 216 3.41 -0.58 -20.72
CA GLY A 216 2.13 -0.40 -21.39
C GLY A 216 1.08 -1.43 -20.94
N HIS A 217 0.35 -2.01 -21.90
CA HIS A 217 -0.77 -2.91 -21.61
C HIS A 217 -0.38 -4.34 -21.19
N THR A 218 0.92 -4.68 -21.16
CA THR A 218 1.41 -6.03 -20.84
C THR A 218 0.90 -6.53 -19.48
N TRP A 219 0.73 -5.63 -18.52
CA TRP A 219 0.32 -5.97 -17.16
C TRP A 219 -1.17 -5.76 -16.88
N VAL A 220 -1.96 -5.32 -17.87
CA VAL A 220 -3.42 -5.16 -17.70
C VAL A 220 -4.06 -6.53 -17.45
N GLY A 221 -4.90 -6.61 -16.43
CA GLY A 221 -5.54 -7.84 -15.96
C GLY A 221 -4.64 -8.73 -15.10
N GLN A 222 -3.39 -8.31 -14.85
CA GLN A 222 -2.44 -9.09 -14.05
C GLN A 222 -2.35 -8.56 -12.62
N THR A 223 -1.98 -9.46 -11.70
CA THR A 223 -1.54 -9.11 -10.35
C THR A 223 -0.03 -9.09 -10.31
N VAL A 224 0.54 -8.03 -9.75
CA VAL A 224 1.99 -7.84 -9.60
C VAL A 224 2.32 -7.67 -8.12
N GLY A 225 2.98 -8.65 -7.54
CA GLY A 225 3.50 -8.56 -6.18
C GLY A 225 4.81 -7.78 -6.12
N VAL A 226 5.00 -7.05 -5.03
CA VAL A 226 6.18 -6.19 -4.84
C VAL A 226 6.82 -6.44 -3.48
N ALA A 227 8.05 -6.94 -3.47
CA ALA A 227 8.91 -7.01 -2.31
C ALA A 227 10.34 -6.59 -2.66
N GLY A 228 11.06 -6.05 -1.68
CA GLY A 228 12.49 -5.83 -1.75
C GLY A 228 13.27 -7.00 -1.16
N GLU A 229 12.80 -7.49 0.00
CA GLU A 229 13.40 -8.61 0.72
C GLU A 229 12.33 -9.42 1.47
N GLN A 230 12.70 -10.66 1.83
CA GLN A 230 11.90 -11.54 2.67
C GLN A 230 12.73 -11.94 3.89
N LEU A 231 12.42 -11.37 5.06
CA LEU A 231 13.24 -11.48 6.28
C LEU A 231 12.45 -12.06 7.45
N THR A 232 13.11 -12.86 8.27
CA THR A 232 12.60 -13.25 9.59
C THR A 232 12.71 -12.07 10.56
N GLY A 233 11.95 -12.10 11.67
CA GLY A 233 12.06 -11.10 12.74
C GLY A 233 13.48 -10.99 13.30
N GLY A 234 14.19 -12.12 13.43
CA GLY A 234 15.60 -12.14 13.85
C GLY A 234 16.54 -11.46 12.85
N GLN A 235 16.34 -11.68 11.55
CA GLN A 235 17.12 -11.01 10.51
C GLN A 235 16.88 -9.50 10.48
N MET A 236 15.63 -9.07 10.66
CA MET A 236 15.28 -7.64 10.79
C MET A 236 15.95 -7.01 12.01
N ALA A 237 15.91 -7.69 13.19
CA ALA A 237 16.57 -7.22 14.40
C ALA A 237 18.09 -7.11 14.21
N ALA A 238 18.71 -8.07 13.53
CA ALA A 238 20.13 -8.02 13.20
C ALA A 238 20.48 -6.84 12.25
N ALA A 239 19.63 -6.55 11.27
CA ALA A 239 19.80 -5.40 10.40
C ALA A 239 19.69 -4.08 11.17
N MET A 240 18.69 -3.96 12.06
CA MET A 240 18.56 -2.79 12.96
C MET A 240 19.75 -2.63 13.89
N THR A 241 20.30 -3.75 14.45
CA THR A 241 21.51 -3.73 15.27
C THR A 241 22.69 -3.10 14.52
N ARG A 242 22.90 -3.50 13.26
CA ARG A 242 23.97 -2.92 12.42
C ARG A 242 23.73 -1.43 12.14
N ALA A 243 22.50 -1.07 11.80
CA ALA A 243 22.16 0.32 11.44
C ALA A 243 22.24 1.28 12.64
N LEU A 244 21.84 0.83 13.82
CA LEU A 244 21.79 1.65 15.03
C LEU A 244 23.11 1.62 15.84
N GLY A 245 24.03 0.69 15.54
CA GLY A 245 25.24 0.47 16.34
C GLY A 245 24.94 0.01 17.77
N ARG A 246 23.77 -0.58 18.03
CA ARG A 246 23.27 -0.99 19.35
C ARG A 246 22.49 -2.28 19.20
N GLU A 247 22.61 -3.18 20.17
CA GLU A 247 21.89 -4.44 20.15
C GLU A 247 20.38 -4.24 20.07
N VAL A 248 19.76 -4.89 19.10
CA VAL A 248 18.30 -5.05 18.97
C VAL A 248 17.99 -6.52 19.02
N ARG A 249 17.16 -6.93 19.97
CA ARG A 249 16.70 -8.32 20.13
C ARG A 249 15.32 -8.48 19.54
N PHE A 250 15.14 -9.56 18.77
CA PHE A 250 13.81 -9.95 18.34
C PHE A 250 13.04 -10.56 19.51
N ASN A 251 11.85 -10.03 19.78
CA ASN A 251 10.91 -10.52 20.77
C ASN A 251 9.70 -11.11 20.05
N SER A 252 9.67 -12.43 19.91
CA SER A 252 8.54 -13.13 19.31
C SER A 252 7.45 -13.33 20.35
N VAL A 253 6.27 -12.81 20.09
CA VAL A 253 5.09 -13.02 20.93
C VAL A 253 4.06 -13.86 20.19
N THR A 254 3.04 -14.36 20.91
CA THR A 254 1.90 -15.01 20.25
C THR A 254 1.00 -13.95 19.56
N PRO A 255 0.24 -14.33 18.51
CA PRO A 255 -0.72 -13.41 17.89
C PRO A 255 -1.75 -12.86 18.89
N ASP A 256 -2.21 -13.68 19.83
CA ASP A 256 -3.14 -13.23 20.89
C ASP A 256 -2.51 -12.17 21.79
N ALA A 257 -1.27 -12.36 22.19
CA ALA A 257 -0.54 -11.36 22.98
C ALA A 257 -0.33 -10.05 22.17
N TYR A 258 -0.10 -10.13 20.87
CA TYR A 258 0.05 -8.94 20.03
C TYR A 258 -1.28 -8.17 19.92
N ARG A 259 -2.39 -8.89 19.68
CA ARG A 259 -3.75 -8.30 19.66
C ARG A 259 -4.09 -7.60 20.97
N ALA A 260 -3.59 -8.11 22.09
CA ALA A 260 -3.82 -7.56 23.43
C ALA A 260 -2.96 -6.32 23.79
N PHE A 261 -2.11 -5.80 22.90
CA PHE A 261 -1.28 -4.61 23.20
C PHE A 261 -2.09 -3.32 23.39
N GLY A 262 -3.36 -3.27 22.98
CA GLY A 262 -4.30 -2.21 23.29
C GLY A 262 -4.08 -0.87 22.55
N PHE A 263 -3.17 -0.79 21.59
CA PHE A 263 -3.10 0.38 20.72
C PHE A 263 -4.15 0.26 19.58
N PRO A 264 -4.63 1.38 19.01
CA PRO A 264 -5.60 1.35 17.92
C PRO A 264 -5.14 0.49 16.73
N GLY A 265 -5.91 -0.55 16.37
CA GLY A 265 -5.58 -1.49 15.30
C GLY A 265 -4.66 -2.65 15.71
N ALA A 266 -4.38 -2.84 17.00
CA ALA A 266 -3.54 -3.95 17.47
C ALA A 266 -4.13 -5.32 17.12
N ASP A 267 -5.45 -5.45 17.17
CA ASP A 267 -6.20 -6.64 16.78
C ASP A 267 -6.03 -6.95 15.28
N GLU A 268 -6.16 -5.93 14.44
CA GLU A 268 -6.01 -6.03 13.01
C GLU A 268 -4.56 -6.34 12.58
N LEU A 269 -3.59 -5.64 13.16
CA LEU A 269 -2.17 -5.92 12.91
C LEU A 269 -1.76 -7.29 13.44
N GLY A 270 -2.31 -7.72 14.58
CA GLY A 270 -2.10 -9.07 15.10
C GLY A 270 -2.60 -10.16 14.13
N ASN A 271 -3.77 -9.95 13.52
CA ASN A 271 -4.28 -10.83 12.48
C ASN A 271 -3.41 -10.78 11.20
N MET A 272 -2.97 -9.60 10.78
CA MET A 272 -2.07 -9.45 9.63
C MET A 272 -0.74 -10.18 9.82
N PHE A 273 -0.08 -10.01 10.96
CA PHE A 273 1.18 -10.70 11.23
C PHE A 273 0.98 -12.22 11.43
N GLN A 274 -0.19 -12.63 11.98
CA GLN A 274 -0.55 -14.04 12.01
C GLN A 274 -0.74 -14.59 10.60
N PHE A 275 -1.40 -13.86 9.71
CA PHE A 275 -1.55 -14.24 8.31
C PHE A 275 -0.18 -14.41 7.63
N TYR A 276 0.75 -13.49 7.81
CA TYR A 276 2.12 -13.61 7.29
C TYR A 276 2.83 -14.86 7.82
N ARG A 277 2.63 -15.20 9.10
CA ARG A 277 3.23 -16.40 9.71
C ARG A 277 2.62 -17.69 9.17
N ASP A 278 1.28 -17.77 9.18
CA ASP A 278 0.56 -19.01 8.90
C ASP A 278 0.51 -19.33 7.39
N PHE A 279 0.65 -18.30 6.55
CA PHE A 279 0.64 -18.37 5.09
C PHE A 279 1.91 -17.77 4.46
N GLU A 280 3.05 -17.91 5.15
CA GLU A 280 4.35 -17.41 4.70
C GLU A 280 4.63 -17.76 3.25
N ARG A 281 4.45 -19.04 2.91
CA ARG A 281 4.76 -19.54 1.57
C ARG A 281 3.92 -18.85 0.50
N ASP A 282 2.62 -18.74 0.73
CA ASP A 282 1.69 -18.15 -0.25
C ASP A 282 1.94 -16.65 -0.37
N PHE A 283 2.08 -15.97 0.78
CA PHE A 283 2.32 -14.53 0.83
C PHE A 283 3.65 -14.13 0.21
N CYS A 284 4.74 -14.86 0.53
CA CYS A 284 6.06 -14.57 -0.01
C CYS A 284 6.21 -14.98 -1.48
N ALA A 285 5.52 -16.05 -1.95
CA ALA A 285 5.58 -16.45 -3.34
C ALA A 285 4.80 -15.52 -4.28
N ALA A 286 3.83 -14.78 -3.74
CA ALA A 286 3.06 -13.80 -4.51
C ALA A 286 3.79 -12.45 -4.72
N ARG A 287 5.02 -12.30 -4.20
CA ARG A 287 5.78 -11.04 -4.20
C ARG A 287 7.22 -11.18 -4.68
#